data_5f1c7f3c9c3e20902b957747850a4f7d
#
_entry.id   5f1c7f3c9c3e20902b957747850a4f7d
#
_cell.length_a   1.000
_cell.length_b   1.000
_cell.length_c   1.000
_cell.angle_alpha   90.00
_cell.angle_beta   90.00
_cell.angle_gamma   90.00
#
_symmetry.space_group_name_H-M   'P 1'
#
loop_
_entity.id
_entity.type
_entity.pdbx_description
1 polymer ?
#
loop_
_entity_poly.entity_id
_entity_poly.type
_entity_poly.pdbx_seq_one_letter_code
_entity_poly.pdbx_strand_id
1 'polypeptide(L)'
;VVEGSNARPVPQVRIELPLYWDVPFTRGWLGVKGHIDYGLLTDNGWREDFTATGQKFAKNVIYHSKSLMFRVGNKDKFPLTMEIGMLDAAQFGGSLWQKQADGSLTMITNMPNGFKEFFKALVPTQESTLENVDGNHVGSWNFALNYYAKTWKARLYYEHFFDDHSQLTWQYGRWKDGHIGLEVTLPRNPVVSKVLWEGFCTTDQTGPLLYDGVAGSFPELQMSGGDN
;
A
#
# COMPACT_ATOMS: atom_id res chain seq x y z
N VAL A 1 -3.63 4.01 5.76
CA VAL A 1 -2.97 2.78 6.23
C VAL A 1 -3.18 1.68 5.20
N VAL A 2 -2.11 1.27 4.51
CA VAL A 2 -2.15 0.24 3.46
C VAL A 2 -2.39 -1.16 4.06
N GLU A 3 -1.78 -1.44 5.21
CA GLU A 3 -1.98 -2.69 5.97
C GLU A 3 -2.70 -2.39 7.28
N GLY A 4 -3.90 -2.92 7.45
CA GLY A 4 -4.70 -2.76 8.66
C GLY A 4 -4.65 -3.99 9.56
N SER A 5 -4.69 -3.78 10.87
CA SER A 5 -4.74 -4.89 11.85
C SER A 5 -6.06 -5.66 11.86
N ASN A 6 -7.08 -5.14 11.18
CA ASN A 6 -8.43 -5.73 11.11
C ASN A 6 -8.69 -6.50 9.81
N ALA A 7 -7.68 -6.63 8.95
CA ALA A 7 -7.78 -7.41 7.73
C ALA A 7 -7.67 -8.91 8.03
N ARG A 8 -8.32 -9.73 7.19
CA ARG A 8 -8.14 -11.19 7.25
C ARG A 8 -6.68 -11.52 6.97
N PRO A 9 -6.03 -12.38 7.78
CA PRO A 9 -4.66 -12.79 7.51
C PRO A 9 -4.50 -13.44 6.14
N VAL A 10 -3.51 -12.99 5.38
CA VAL A 10 -3.13 -13.57 4.09
C VAL A 10 -2.04 -14.60 4.35
N PRO A 11 -2.22 -15.88 3.99
CA PRO A 11 -1.13 -16.85 3.98
C PRO A 11 -0.03 -16.38 3.03
N GLN A 12 1.17 -16.14 3.56
CA GLN A 12 2.27 -15.54 2.79
C GLN A 12 3.64 -16.03 3.25
N VAL A 13 4.60 -15.96 2.34
CA VAL A 13 6.02 -16.12 2.64
C VAL A 13 6.63 -14.72 2.63
N ARG A 14 7.22 -14.31 3.75
CA ARG A 14 7.81 -12.99 3.95
C ARG A 14 9.30 -13.12 4.27
N ILE A 15 10.12 -12.32 3.60
CA ILE A 15 11.51 -12.04 3.96
C ILE A 15 11.52 -10.62 4.53
N GLU A 16 12.01 -10.45 5.74
CA GLU A 16 11.89 -9.20 6.46
C GLU A 16 13.17 -8.83 7.19
N LEU A 17 13.48 -7.55 7.16
CA LEU A 17 14.41 -6.86 8.03
C LEU A 17 13.59 -5.95 8.96
N PRO A 18 13.12 -6.46 10.12
CA PRO A 18 12.07 -5.78 10.91
C PRO A 18 12.58 -4.56 11.67
N LEU A 19 13.88 -4.51 11.96
CA LEU A 19 14.55 -3.42 12.65
C LEU A 19 15.52 -2.72 11.72
N TYR A 20 15.78 -1.45 11.98
CA TYR A 20 16.82 -0.74 11.23
C TYR A 20 18.18 -1.39 11.39
N TRP A 21 18.68 -1.95 10.31
CA TRP A 21 20.04 -2.42 10.18
C TRP A 21 20.93 -1.26 9.74
N ASP A 22 21.97 -0.99 10.53
CA ASP A 22 22.91 0.07 10.22
C ASP A 22 23.78 -0.32 9.05
N VAL A 23 23.73 0.48 7.99
CA VAL A 23 24.51 0.23 6.77
C VAL A 23 25.99 0.31 7.09
N PRO A 24 26.81 -0.69 6.74
CA PRO A 24 28.25 -0.69 6.97
C PRO A 24 28.92 0.61 6.46
N PHE A 25 29.97 1.01 7.15
CA PHE A 25 30.78 2.22 6.85
C PHE A 25 30.07 3.56 7.09
N THR A 26 28.78 3.60 7.40
CA THR A 26 28.05 4.86 7.69
C THR A 26 28.17 5.31 9.15
N ARG A 27 28.82 4.54 10.00
CA ARG A 27 28.96 4.81 11.45
C ARG A 27 27.62 4.99 12.16
N GLY A 28 26.57 4.26 11.71
CA GLY A 28 25.22 4.33 12.26
C GLY A 28 24.40 5.55 11.83
N TRP A 29 24.88 6.31 10.83
CA TRP A 29 24.12 7.45 10.30
C TRP A 29 23.05 7.05 9.29
N LEU A 30 23.20 5.90 8.63
CA LEU A 30 22.22 5.36 7.68
C LEU A 30 21.77 3.99 8.17
N GLY A 31 20.47 3.81 8.32
CA GLY A 31 19.83 2.53 8.60
C GLY A 31 18.82 2.18 7.53
N VAL A 32 18.62 0.90 7.31
CA VAL A 32 17.63 0.35 6.38
C VAL A 32 16.79 -0.71 7.06
N LYS A 33 15.49 -0.73 6.78
CA LYS A 33 14.56 -1.81 7.12
C LYS A 33 13.57 -2.02 5.99
N GLY A 34 12.92 -3.17 5.96
CA GLY A 34 11.89 -3.44 4.97
C GLY A 34 11.51 -4.89 4.89
N HIS A 35 10.61 -5.20 4.00
CA HIS A 35 10.18 -6.56 3.71
C HIS A 35 9.83 -6.74 2.24
N ILE A 36 9.73 -7.99 1.85
CA ILE A 36 9.14 -8.46 0.61
C ILE A 36 8.39 -9.75 0.91
N ASP A 37 7.18 -9.86 0.42
CA ASP A 37 6.37 -11.06 0.56
C ASP A 37 5.53 -11.39 -0.66
N TYR A 38 5.13 -12.65 -0.73
CA TYR A 38 4.15 -13.16 -1.66
C TYR A 38 3.19 -14.08 -0.92
N GLY A 39 1.91 -13.91 -1.18
CA GLY A 39 0.84 -14.64 -0.54
C GLY A 39 -0.31 -14.96 -1.49
N LEU A 40 -1.30 -15.65 -0.98
CA LEU A 40 -2.50 -16.03 -1.71
C LEU A 40 -3.73 -15.49 -0.98
N LEU A 41 -4.57 -14.75 -1.69
CA LEU A 41 -5.84 -14.30 -1.13
C LEU A 41 -6.82 -15.47 -1.10
N THR A 42 -7.12 -15.94 0.10
CA THR A 42 -8.02 -17.06 0.35
C THR A 42 -9.30 -16.59 1.02
N ASP A 43 -10.42 -17.23 0.72
CA ASP A 43 -11.73 -16.90 1.30
C ASP A 43 -12.53 -18.13 1.77
N ASN A 44 -11.92 -19.32 1.73
CA ASN A 44 -12.57 -20.61 2.02
C ASN A 44 -13.85 -20.86 1.21
N GLY A 45 -13.88 -20.41 -0.06
CA GLY A 45 -15.04 -20.56 -0.94
C GLY A 45 -16.15 -19.54 -0.69
N TRP A 46 -16.00 -18.60 0.24
CA TRP A 46 -17.05 -17.63 0.58
C TRP A 46 -17.58 -16.86 -0.64
N ARG A 47 -16.69 -16.41 -1.54
CA ARG A 47 -17.11 -15.73 -2.76
C ARG A 47 -17.92 -16.60 -3.68
N GLU A 48 -17.55 -17.87 -3.82
CA GLU A 48 -18.30 -18.85 -4.61
C GLU A 48 -19.70 -19.09 -4.04
N ASP A 49 -19.81 -19.25 -2.73
CA ASP A 49 -21.06 -19.54 -2.03
C ASP A 49 -22.03 -18.35 -2.10
N PHE A 50 -21.54 -17.15 -1.83
CA PHE A 50 -22.37 -15.95 -1.66
C PHE A 50 -22.49 -15.05 -2.90
N THR A 51 -21.76 -15.32 -3.98
CA THR A 51 -21.92 -14.58 -5.22
C THR A 51 -23.28 -14.91 -5.85
N ALA A 52 -24.05 -13.89 -6.18
CA ALA A 52 -25.35 -14.06 -6.81
C ALA A 52 -25.19 -14.61 -8.24
N THR A 53 -26.22 -15.32 -8.71
CA THR A 53 -26.32 -15.81 -10.07
C THR A 53 -26.11 -14.70 -11.10
N GLY A 54 -25.32 -14.96 -12.12
CA GLY A 54 -24.94 -13.98 -13.15
C GLY A 54 -23.78 -13.06 -12.76
N GLN A 55 -23.40 -13.01 -11.48
CA GLN A 55 -22.28 -12.18 -11.00
C GLN A 55 -20.96 -12.89 -11.13
N LYS A 56 -19.88 -12.10 -11.17
CA LYS A 56 -18.50 -12.56 -11.29
C LYS A 56 -17.77 -12.48 -9.95
N PHE A 57 -16.79 -13.36 -9.78
CA PHE A 57 -15.89 -13.33 -8.61
C PHE A 57 -14.50 -13.87 -8.97
N ALA A 58 -13.49 -13.41 -8.26
CA ALA A 58 -12.11 -13.82 -8.48
C ALA A 58 -11.69 -14.96 -7.52
N LYS A 59 -10.87 -15.89 -8.02
CA LYS A 59 -10.22 -16.96 -7.23
C LYS A 59 -8.71 -16.91 -7.40
N ASN A 60 -8.00 -17.36 -6.37
CA ASN A 60 -6.55 -17.58 -6.40
C ASN A 60 -5.74 -16.36 -6.80
N VAL A 61 -6.19 -15.18 -6.38
CA VAL A 61 -5.45 -13.93 -6.60
C VAL A 61 -4.20 -13.95 -5.74
N ILE A 62 -3.06 -13.63 -6.34
CA ILE A 62 -1.78 -13.54 -5.65
C ILE A 62 -1.66 -12.15 -5.04
N TYR A 63 -1.23 -12.11 -3.79
CA TYR A 63 -0.88 -10.90 -3.05
C TYR A 63 0.63 -10.75 -3.00
N HIS A 64 1.10 -9.55 -3.18
CA HIS A 64 2.48 -9.16 -3.00
C HIS A 64 2.54 -7.89 -2.16
N SER A 65 3.46 -7.82 -1.23
CA SER A 65 3.75 -6.59 -0.50
C SER A 65 5.26 -6.40 -0.35
N LYS A 66 5.67 -5.16 -0.36
CA LYS A 66 7.06 -4.77 -0.16
C LYS A 66 7.14 -3.43 0.55
N SER A 67 8.18 -3.28 1.35
CA SER A 67 8.51 -1.99 1.94
C SER A 67 10.01 -1.79 1.96
N LEU A 68 10.42 -0.54 1.82
CA LEU A 68 11.80 -0.12 2.00
C LEU A 68 11.81 1.22 2.71
N MET A 69 12.45 1.26 3.89
CA MET A 69 12.54 2.43 4.74
C MET A 69 14.00 2.73 5.05
N PHE A 70 14.39 3.96 4.86
CA PHE A 70 15.69 4.49 5.26
C PHE A 70 15.55 5.35 6.51
N ARG A 71 16.52 5.25 7.41
CA ARG A 71 16.69 6.16 8.53
C ARG A 71 18.01 6.90 8.36
N VAL A 72 17.95 8.22 8.40
CA VAL A 72 19.13 9.10 8.41
C VAL A 72 19.24 9.77 9.76
N GLY A 73 20.45 9.76 10.32
CA GLY A 73 20.75 10.32 11.65
C GLY A 73 21.16 9.25 12.66
N ASN A 74 22.00 9.65 13.60
CA ASN A 74 22.50 8.82 14.69
C ASN A 74 22.09 9.45 16.02
N LYS A 75 21.06 8.87 16.67
CA LYS A 75 20.47 9.38 17.92
C LYS A 75 21.46 9.51 19.08
N ASP A 76 22.56 8.74 19.06
CA ASP A 76 23.56 8.77 20.12
C ASP A 76 24.54 9.94 19.94
N LYS A 77 24.58 10.54 18.75
CA LYS A 77 25.43 11.69 18.43
C LYS A 77 24.64 12.98 18.27
N PHE A 78 23.44 12.88 17.73
CA PHE A 78 22.55 14.02 17.49
C PHE A 78 21.10 13.61 17.73
N PRO A 79 20.32 14.39 18.50
CA PRO A 79 19.00 13.97 18.95
C PRO A 79 17.91 13.97 17.88
N LEU A 80 18.26 14.04 16.61
CA LEU A 80 17.31 14.05 15.50
C LEU A 80 17.61 12.94 14.52
N THR A 81 16.57 12.22 14.09
CA THR A 81 16.63 11.29 12.95
C THR A 81 15.46 11.50 12.02
N MET A 82 15.69 11.27 10.74
CA MET A 82 14.67 11.32 9.69
C MET A 82 14.47 9.92 9.12
N GLU A 83 13.23 9.57 8.83
CA GLU A 83 12.88 8.33 8.14
C GLU A 83 12.15 8.69 6.84
N ILE A 84 12.47 7.97 5.78
CA ILE A 84 11.79 8.07 4.49
C ILE A 84 11.70 6.68 3.86
N GLY A 85 10.58 6.37 3.25
CA GLY A 85 10.42 5.11 2.54
C GLY A 85 9.05 4.94 1.95
N MET A 86 8.84 3.74 1.43
CA MET A 86 7.62 3.37 0.73
C MET A 86 7.15 1.99 1.21
N LEU A 87 5.84 1.85 1.32
CA LEU A 87 5.12 0.59 1.40
C LEU A 87 4.27 0.48 0.13
N ASP A 88 4.31 -0.68 -0.52
CA ASP A 88 3.51 -0.96 -1.69
C ASP A 88 2.99 -2.39 -1.65
N ALA A 89 1.72 -2.57 -1.96
CA ALA A 89 1.05 -3.85 -2.06
C ALA A 89 0.40 -3.98 -3.44
N ALA A 90 0.48 -5.18 -4.01
CA ALA A 90 -0.08 -5.48 -5.32
C ALA A 90 -0.92 -6.76 -5.30
N GLN A 91 -1.91 -6.80 -6.18
CA GLN A 91 -2.69 -8.00 -6.47
C GLN A 91 -2.53 -8.34 -7.95
N PHE A 92 -2.24 -9.60 -8.26
CA PHE A 92 -2.07 -10.05 -9.65
C PHE A 92 -2.43 -11.53 -9.80
N GLY A 93 -2.51 -12.01 -11.05
CA GLY A 93 -2.87 -13.38 -11.34
C GLY A 93 -4.28 -13.74 -10.90
N GLY A 94 -4.52 -15.03 -10.67
CA GLY A 94 -5.83 -15.55 -10.33
C GLY A 94 -6.71 -15.81 -11.53
N SER A 95 -7.97 -16.14 -11.30
CA SER A 95 -8.97 -16.46 -12.32
C SER A 95 -10.30 -15.80 -12.01
N LEU A 96 -10.98 -15.34 -13.04
CA LEU A 96 -12.32 -14.75 -12.96
C LEU A 96 -13.36 -15.80 -13.34
N TRP A 97 -14.33 -15.98 -12.48
CA TRP A 97 -15.42 -16.94 -12.63
C TRP A 97 -16.77 -16.25 -12.61
N GLN A 98 -17.74 -16.83 -13.31
CA GLN A 98 -19.13 -16.39 -13.30
C GLN A 98 -20.03 -17.53 -12.84
N LYS A 99 -20.95 -17.25 -11.92
CA LYS A 99 -21.97 -18.17 -11.47
C LYS A 99 -23.15 -18.15 -12.43
N GLN A 100 -23.45 -19.29 -13.05
CA GLN A 100 -24.54 -19.43 -14.02
C GLN A 100 -25.91 -19.60 -13.33
N ALA A 101 -26.98 -19.53 -14.13
CA ALA A 101 -28.36 -19.67 -13.62
C ALA A 101 -28.64 -21.03 -12.99
N ASP A 102 -27.98 -22.07 -13.47
CA ASP A 102 -28.07 -23.44 -12.96
C ASP A 102 -27.15 -23.71 -11.74
N GLY A 103 -26.45 -22.67 -11.26
CA GLY A 103 -25.49 -22.79 -10.17
C GLY A 103 -24.09 -23.25 -10.60
N SER A 104 -23.89 -23.61 -11.86
CA SER A 104 -22.57 -23.99 -12.35
C SER A 104 -21.63 -22.78 -12.44
N LEU A 105 -20.33 -23.06 -12.47
CA LEU A 105 -19.29 -22.05 -12.57
C LEU A 105 -18.61 -22.10 -13.93
N THR A 106 -18.55 -20.97 -14.60
CA THR A 106 -17.83 -20.83 -15.86
C THR A 106 -16.62 -19.92 -15.63
N MET A 107 -15.44 -20.40 -15.99
CA MET A 107 -14.23 -19.57 -15.97
C MET A 107 -14.27 -18.61 -17.16
N ILE A 108 -14.23 -17.31 -16.88
CA ILE A 108 -14.25 -16.25 -17.87
C ILE A 108 -12.85 -15.95 -18.38
N THR A 109 -11.89 -15.83 -17.47
CA THR A 109 -10.49 -15.59 -17.80
C THR A 109 -9.56 -16.14 -16.74
N ASN A 110 -8.32 -16.44 -17.14
CA ASN A 110 -7.24 -16.81 -16.26
C ASN A 110 -6.12 -15.79 -16.46
N MET A 111 -5.81 -15.06 -15.39
CA MET A 111 -4.79 -14.02 -15.44
C MET A 111 -3.40 -14.62 -15.38
N PRO A 112 -2.43 -14.04 -16.08
CA PRO A 112 -1.06 -14.53 -16.03
C PRO A 112 -0.49 -14.50 -14.60
N ASN A 113 0.18 -15.57 -14.20
CA ASN A 113 0.81 -15.72 -12.89
C ASN A 113 2.21 -16.32 -12.97
N GLY A 114 2.88 -16.11 -14.09
CA GLY A 114 4.23 -16.62 -14.35
C GLY A 114 5.32 -15.80 -13.66
N PHE A 115 6.57 -16.21 -13.86
CA PHE A 115 7.75 -15.53 -13.30
C PHE A 115 7.82 -14.06 -13.68
N LYS A 116 7.39 -13.70 -14.88
CA LYS A 116 7.38 -12.32 -15.37
C LYS A 116 6.46 -11.44 -14.54
N GLU A 117 5.27 -11.95 -14.17
CA GLU A 117 4.28 -11.24 -13.39
C GLU A 117 4.75 -11.02 -11.95
N PHE A 118 5.49 -11.98 -11.37
CA PHE A 118 6.13 -11.79 -10.07
C PHE A 118 7.15 -10.63 -10.07
N PHE A 119 7.91 -10.47 -11.15
CA PHE A 119 8.85 -9.34 -11.27
C PHE A 119 8.14 -8.02 -11.59
N LYS A 120 7.06 -8.03 -12.36
CA LYS A 120 6.24 -6.83 -12.61
C LYS A 120 5.63 -6.29 -11.32
N ALA A 121 5.16 -7.15 -10.42
CA ALA A 121 4.63 -6.75 -9.13
C ALA A 121 5.68 -6.06 -8.23
N LEU A 122 6.97 -6.17 -8.53
CA LEU A 122 8.03 -5.45 -7.79
C LEU A 122 8.08 -3.95 -8.07
N VAL A 123 7.58 -3.51 -9.21
CA VAL A 123 7.65 -2.10 -9.62
C VAL A 123 6.26 -1.69 -10.10
N PRO A 124 5.63 -0.69 -9.47
CA PRO A 124 4.38 -0.13 -9.98
C PRO A 124 4.58 0.35 -11.41
N THR A 125 3.85 -0.23 -12.33
CA THR A 125 3.86 0.15 -13.74
C THR A 125 2.50 0.74 -14.10
N GLN A 126 2.48 1.58 -15.12
CA GLN A 126 1.22 2.11 -15.64
C GLN A 126 0.32 0.95 -16.08
N GLU A 127 -0.93 0.98 -15.67
CA GLU A 127 -1.92 0.01 -16.11
C GLU A 127 -2.15 0.15 -17.62
N SER A 128 -1.92 -0.94 -18.34
CA SER A 128 -2.00 -0.93 -19.80
C SER A 128 -3.37 -1.35 -20.34
N THR A 129 -4.25 -1.86 -19.46
CA THR A 129 -5.56 -2.37 -19.85
C THR A 129 -6.59 -2.19 -18.75
N LEU A 130 -7.87 -2.09 -19.14
CA LEU A 130 -9.03 -2.03 -18.25
C LEU A 130 -9.20 -3.23 -17.30
N GLU A 131 -8.38 -4.25 -17.44
CA GLU A 131 -8.49 -5.51 -16.68
C GLU A 131 -7.45 -5.66 -15.58
N ASN A 132 -6.62 -4.64 -15.33
CA ASN A 132 -5.55 -4.67 -14.31
C ASN A 132 -4.68 -5.94 -14.41
N VAL A 133 -4.36 -6.35 -15.63
CA VAL A 133 -3.64 -7.60 -15.91
C VAL A 133 -2.23 -7.56 -15.32
N ASP A 134 -1.65 -6.38 -15.24
CA ASP A 134 -0.27 -6.17 -14.77
C ASP A 134 -0.17 -5.96 -13.25
N GLY A 135 -1.29 -6.01 -12.53
CA GLY A 135 -1.37 -5.86 -11.08
C GLY A 135 -1.93 -4.51 -10.66
N ASN A 136 -2.82 -4.52 -9.68
CA ASN A 136 -3.32 -3.31 -9.03
C ASN A 136 -2.43 -2.99 -7.84
N HIS A 137 -1.81 -1.83 -7.83
CA HIS A 137 -0.89 -1.36 -6.80
C HIS A 137 -1.56 -0.33 -5.89
N VAL A 138 -1.41 -0.52 -4.60
CA VAL A 138 -1.81 0.43 -3.57
C VAL A 138 -0.69 0.56 -2.55
N GLY A 139 -0.38 1.78 -2.17
CA GLY A 139 0.73 1.96 -1.25
C GLY A 139 0.76 3.33 -0.58
N SER A 140 1.90 3.62 0.03
CA SER A 140 2.15 4.91 0.65
C SER A 140 3.62 5.28 0.67
N TRP A 141 3.88 6.57 0.50
CA TRP A 141 5.13 7.20 0.89
C TRP A 141 5.06 7.53 2.38
N ASN A 142 6.12 7.21 3.09
CA ASN A 142 6.20 7.38 4.53
C ASN A 142 7.38 8.27 4.90
N PHE A 143 7.11 9.30 5.69
CA PHE A 143 8.11 10.22 6.20
C PHE A 143 7.97 10.33 7.70
N ALA A 144 9.08 10.42 8.43
CA ALA A 144 9.03 10.73 9.84
C ALA A 144 10.27 11.51 10.29
N LEU A 145 10.05 12.40 11.26
CA LEU A 145 11.08 13.13 11.96
C LEU A 145 10.99 12.77 13.44
N ASN A 146 12.06 12.22 13.99
CA ASN A 146 12.11 11.83 15.40
C ASN A 146 13.10 12.72 16.14
N TYR A 147 12.65 13.26 17.26
CA TYR A 147 13.48 14.00 18.21
C TYR A 147 13.60 13.22 19.52
N TYR A 148 14.81 13.03 19.98
CA TYR A 148 15.14 12.26 21.19
C TYR A 148 15.70 13.21 22.26
N ALA A 149 14.85 13.66 23.18
CA ALA A 149 15.29 14.36 24.37
C ALA A 149 15.77 13.37 25.44
N LYS A 150 16.36 13.87 26.52
CA LYS A 150 16.88 13.02 27.60
C LYS A 150 15.81 12.15 28.27
N THR A 151 14.59 12.66 28.40
CA THR A 151 13.51 12.02 29.16
C THR A 151 12.24 11.78 28.35
N TRP A 152 12.12 12.33 27.15
CA TRP A 152 10.96 12.20 26.29
C TRP A 152 11.37 12.08 24.82
N LYS A 153 10.45 11.64 23.96
CA LYS A 153 10.65 11.52 22.53
C LYS A 153 9.44 12.13 21.81
N ALA A 154 9.69 12.85 20.71
CA ALA A 154 8.64 13.24 19.78
C ALA A 154 8.89 12.59 18.42
N ARG A 155 7.80 12.23 17.74
CA ARG A 155 7.77 11.73 16.36
C ARG A 155 6.70 12.48 15.60
N LEU A 156 7.09 13.28 14.62
CA LEU A 156 6.21 13.82 13.60
C LEU A 156 6.29 12.89 12.39
N TYR A 157 5.15 12.46 11.87
CA TYR A 157 5.13 11.60 10.69
C TYR A 157 4.08 12.03 9.70
N TYR A 158 4.29 11.65 8.45
CA TYR A 158 3.38 11.89 7.36
C TYR A 158 3.37 10.67 6.44
N GLU A 159 2.17 10.23 6.04
CA GLU A 159 1.93 9.14 5.11
C GLU A 159 1.09 9.67 3.95
N HIS A 160 1.63 9.59 2.74
CA HIS A 160 0.93 9.94 1.51
C HIS A 160 0.56 8.67 0.77
N PHE A 161 -0.75 8.49 0.55
CA PHE A 161 -1.28 7.29 -0.10
C PHE A 161 -1.22 7.43 -1.61
N PHE A 162 -1.03 6.32 -2.30
CA PHE A 162 -1.18 6.22 -3.74
C PHE A 162 -1.95 4.94 -4.10
N ASP A 163 -2.69 5.00 -5.19
CA ASP A 163 -3.50 3.92 -5.74
C ASP A 163 -3.26 3.89 -7.25
N ASP A 164 -2.10 3.72 -7.67
CA ASP A 164 -1.53 3.50 -8.99
C ASP A 164 -0.27 4.34 -9.26
N HIS A 165 0.22 4.28 -10.50
CA HIS A 165 1.44 4.95 -10.93
C HIS A 165 1.35 6.48 -10.90
N SER A 166 0.22 7.07 -11.27
CA SER A 166 0.06 8.51 -11.35
C SER A 166 0.16 9.19 -9.98
N GLN A 167 -0.43 8.59 -8.98
CA GLN A 167 -0.34 9.04 -7.60
C GLN A 167 1.03 8.73 -6.97
N LEU A 168 1.67 7.63 -7.35
CA LEU A 168 3.03 7.31 -6.92
C LEU A 168 4.01 8.43 -7.26
N THR A 169 3.84 9.07 -8.42
CA THR A 169 4.70 10.16 -8.90
C THR A 169 4.20 11.55 -8.52
N TRP A 170 3.22 11.66 -7.63
CA TRP A 170 2.64 12.93 -7.17
C TRP A 170 1.93 13.73 -8.27
N GLN A 171 1.51 13.07 -9.32
CA GLN A 171 0.77 13.68 -10.42
C GLN A 171 -0.61 14.12 -9.94
N TYR A 172 -1.24 13.29 -9.12
CA TYR A 172 -2.49 13.57 -8.41
C TYR A 172 -2.29 13.44 -6.91
N GLY A 173 -3.32 13.78 -6.13
CA GLY A 173 -3.23 13.70 -4.68
C GLY A 173 -2.27 14.76 -4.13
N ARG A 174 -2.78 15.96 -3.90
CA ARG A 174 -1.97 17.05 -3.38
C ARG A 174 -1.30 16.66 -2.07
N TRP A 175 -0.19 17.33 -1.73
CA TRP A 175 0.53 17.13 -0.47
C TRP A 175 -0.35 17.20 0.80
N LYS A 176 -1.57 17.78 0.70
CA LYS A 176 -2.54 17.83 1.80
C LYS A 176 -3.26 16.51 2.02
N ASP A 177 -3.35 15.67 0.97
CA ASP A 177 -3.99 14.37 1.08
C ASP A 177 -3.00 13.37 1.66
N GLY A 178 -3.38 12.82 2.78
CA GLY A 178 -2.55 11.90 3.52
C GLY A 178 -2.88 11.88 5.00
N HIS A 179 -2.06 11.23 5.73
CA HIS A 179 -2.16 11.03 7.18
C HIS A 179 -0.95 11.71 7.85
N ILE A 180 -1.20 12.69 8.69
CA ILE A 180 -0.18 13.35 9.49
C ILE A 180 -0.40 13.05 10.96
N GLY A 181 0.67 12.79 11.71
CA GLY A 181 0.56 12.55 13.13
C GLY A 181 1.76 13.06 13.93
N LEU A 182 1.46 13.44 15.16
CA LEU A 182 2.44 13.81 16.17
C LEU A 182 2.28 12.89 17.39
N GLU A 183 3.31 12.11 17.65
CA GLU A 183 3.42 11.26 18.82
C GLU A 183 4.43 11.84 19.80
N VAL A 184 4.06 11.99 21.05
CA VAL A 184 4.97 12.38 22.14
C VAL A 184 4.99 11.29 23.19
N THR A 185 6.11 10.59 23.32
CA THR A 185 6.36 9.63 24.41
C THR A 185 6.87 10.41 25.61
N LEU A 186 6.14 10.34 26.71
CA LEU A 186 6.43 11.07 27.93
C LEU A 186 7.44 10.32 28.81
N PRO A 187 8.08 11.01 29.77
CA PRO A 187 8.87 10.35 30.80
C PRO A 187 8.02 9.30 31.54
N ARG A 188 8.69 8.25 32.02
CA ARG A 188 7.99 7.17 32.74
C ARG A 188 7.16 7.73 33.90
N ASN A 189 5.87 7.52 33.85
CA ASN A 189 4.92 7.89 34.90
C ASN A 189 3.76 6.86 34.89
N PRO A 190 2.96 6.79 36.00
CA PRO A 190 1.92 5.76 36.14
C PRO A 190 0.62 6.08 35.40
N VAL A 191 0.48 7.26 34.79
CA VAL A 191 -0.82 7.74 34.28
C VAL A 191 -0.86 7.78 32.76
N VAL A 192 0.05 8.52 32.13
CA VAL A 192 0.07 8.73 30.67
C VAL A 192 1.47 8.49 30.13
N SER A 193 1.63 7.44 29.34
CA SER A 193 2.91 7.09 28.73
C SER A 193 3.15 7.80 27.38
N LYS A 194 2.07 8.14 26.67
CA LYS A 194 2.13 8.68 25.33
C LYS A 194 0.92 9.56 25.03
N VAL A 195 1.17 10.63 24.27
CA VAL A 195 0.11 11.46 23.65
C VAL A 195 0.25 11.33 22.13
N LEU A 196 -0.87 11.12 21.45
CA LEU A 196 -0.94 11.01 20.00
C LEU A 196 -1.99 12.00 19.48
N TRP A 197 -1.63 12.74 18.46
CA TRP A 197 -2.53 13.53 17.63
C TRP A 197 -2.37 13.12 16.18
N GLU A 198 -3.50 12.94 15.48
CA GLU A 198 -3.52 12.55 14.08
C GLU A 198 -4.54 13.37 13.31
N GLY A 199 -4.21 13.66 12.04
CA GLY A 199 -5.07 14.30 11.07
C GLY A 199 -5.05 13.50 9.77
N PHE A 200 -6.21 13.36 9.14
CA PHE A 200 -6.39 12.63 7.90
C PHE A 200 -7.15 13.49 6.88
N CYS A 201 -6.68 13.52 5.64
CA CYS A 201 -7.30 14.25 4.54
C CYS A 201 -7.27 13.39 3.27
N THR A 202 -8.39 13.34 2.54
CA THR A 202 -8.54 12.58 1.29
C THR A 202 -9.43 13.34 0.31
N THR A 203 -9.15 14.61 0.06
CA THR A 203 -9.99 15.47 -0.77
C THR A 203 -9.68 15.39 -2.25
N ASP A 204 -8.47 15.00 -2.60
CA ASP A 204 -7.91 15.10 -3.97
C ASP A 204 -7.17 13.80 -4.38
N GLN A 205 -7.42 12.71 -3.67
CA GLN A 205 -6.61 11.49 -3.76
C GLN A 205 -6.67 10.82 -5.13
N THR A 206 -7.82 10.89 -5.79
CA THR A 206 -8.05 10.26 -7.10
C THR A 206 -7.88 11.24 -8.27
N GLY A 207 -7.38 12.47 -8.01
CA GLY A 207 -7.29 13.52 -9.00
C GLY A 207 -8.65 14.12 -9.39
N PRO A 208 -8.69 14.95 -10.44
CA PRO A 208 -9.92 15.64 -10.86
C PRO A 208 -10.93 14.75 -11.58
N LEU A 209 -10.56 13.51 -11.89
CA LEU A 209 -11.40 12.58 -12.65
C LEU A 209 -11.96 11.51 -11.73
N LEU A 210 -13.26 11.28 -11.86
CA LEU A 210 -13.94 10.18 -11.20
C LEU A 210 -13.75 8.86 -11.93
N TYR A 211 -13.24 8.91 -13.17
CA TYR A 211 -13.21 7.75 -14.03
C TYR A 211 -12.25 7.91 -15.19
N ASP A 212 -11.28 7.00 -15.29
CA ASP A 212 -10.37 6.94 -16.40
C ASP A 212 -10.83 5.95 -17.45
N GLY A 213 -11.13 6.48 -18.58
CA GLY A 213 -10.87 5.82 -19.82
C GLY A 213 -11.67 4.60 -20.21
N VAL A 214 -12.97 4.48 -19.90
CA VAL A 214 -13.83 3.76 -20.84
C VAL A 214 -14.48 4.78 -21.77
N ALA A 215 -13.70 5.20 -22.75
CA ALA A 215 -14.21 6.05 -23.81
C ALA A 215 -15.54 5.49 -24.33
N GLY A 216 -16.61 6.22 -24.12
CA GLY A 216 -17.94 5.88 -24.62
C GLY A 216 -18.91 5.24 -23.65
N SER A 217 -18.50 4.74 -22.48
CA SER A 217 -19.44 4.14 -21.53
C SER A 217 -20.24 5.17 -20.73
N PHE A 218 -19.59 6.29 -20.35
CA PHE A 218 -20.22 7.40 -19.65
C PHE A 218 -19.59 8.72 -20.11
N PRO A 219 -19.84 9.16 -21.35
CA PRO A 219 -19.21 10.35 -21.91
C PRO A 219 -19.50 11.63 -21.12
N GLU A 220 -20.62 11.67 -20.41
CA GLU A 220 -21.02 12.79 -19.54
C GLU A 220 -20.19 12.87 -18.25
N LEU A 221 -19.51 11.80 -17.86
CA LEU A 221 -18.63 11.76 -16.69
C LEU A 221 -17.16 11.90 -17.07
N GLN A 222 -16.85 11.87 -18.36
CA GLN A 222 -15.48 12.11 -18.83
C GLN A 222 -15.15 13.58 -18.73
N MET A 223 -14.43 13.92 -17.72
CA MET A 223 -13.74 15.22 -17.64
C MET A 223 -12.45 15.12 -18.45
N SER A 224 -12.05 16.19 -19.10
CA SER A 224 -10.87 16.21 -19.97
C SER A 224 -9.57 15.89 -19.22
N GLY A 225 -8.81 14.96 -19.72
CA GLY A 225 -7.52 14.56 -19.17
C GLY A 225 -7.66 13.31 -18.30
N GLY A 226 -7.50 12.16 -18.90
CA GLY A 226 -7.48 10.89 -18.18
C GLY A 226 -6.28 10.79 -17.26
N ASP A 227 -6.44 10.02 -16.26
CA ASP A 227 -5.38 9.39 -15.51
C ASP A 227 -4.59 8.51 -16.47
N ASN A 228 -3.34 8.76 -16.71
CA ASN A 228 -2.54 7.98 -17.66
C ASN A 228 -1.53 7.13 -16.92
#